data_5ad43fc8108d6ebaa3a489804c8a78cc
#
_entry.id   5ad43fc8108d6ebaa3a489804c8a78cc
#
_cell.length_a   1.000
_cell.length_b   1.000
_cell.length_c   1.000
_cell.angle_alpha   90.00
_cell.angle_beta   90.00
_cell.angle_gamma   90.00
#
_symmetry.space_group_name_H-M   'P 1'
#
loop_
_entity.id
_entity.type
_entity.pdbx_description
1 polymer ?
#
loop_
_entity_poly.entity_id
_entity_poly.type
_entity_poly.pdbx_seq_one_letter_code
_entity_poly.pdbx_strand_id
1 'polypeptide(L)'
;MYFVKEVLEEVKRNDGVIGRKTRKSKKAEFPVEALESFVYQEDKPITRLVEQINMGIDENRFQKIKYKNIQDWLKLNGYIEERLFEQFGRAFNVPTEKGERLGIRYEMRKNMRDIDYIVTIYGKNAQEYIVKNIEKIIMGEVED
;
A
#
# COMPACT_ATOMS: atom_id res chain seq x y z
N MET A 1 -21.01 10.90 -7.35
CA MET A 1 -21.04 10.88 -8.05
C MET A 1 -20.51 10.83 -8.81
N TYR A 2 -20.19 10.37 -8.27
CA TYR A 2 -20.14 10.17 -9.08
C TYR A 2 -19.82 10.01 -9.28
N PHE A 3 -19.89 9.68 -8.85
CA PHE A 3 -19.84 9.48 -9.48
C PHE A 3 -19.99 9.22 -9.44
N VAL A 4 -20.36 8.61 -8.57
CA VAL A 4 -20.62 8.56 -8.96
C VAL A 4 -20.97 8.53 -9.10
N LYS A 5 -20.90 8.27 -8.99
CA LYS A 5 -21.21 8.34 -9.57
C LYS A 5 -21.16 8.33 -10.13
N GLU A 6 -21.03 8.27 -9.95
CA GLU A 6 -21.09 8.46 -10.85
C GLU A 6 -20.95 8.15 -11.06
N VAL A 7 -20.99 7.43 -10.66
CA VAL A 7 -21.06 7.34 -11.23
C VAL A 7 -21.44 7.13 -11.19
N LEU A 8 -21.50 6.69 -11.05
CA LEU A 8 -21.87 6.64 -11.54
C LEU A 8 -22.20 6.84 -11.88
N GLU A 9 -22.24 6.85 -11.83
CA GLU A 9 -22.53 7.08 -12.58
C GLU A 9 -22.18 6.98 -13.26
N GLU A 10 -22.31 6.91 -13.47
CA GLU A 10 -22.18 6.85 -14.40
C GLU A 10 -22.10 6.33 -14.74
N VAL A 11 -22.32 5.71 -14.37
CA VAL A 11 -22.43 5.37 -15.05
C VAL A 11 -22.82 5.15 -15.07
N LYS A 12 -22.70 4.71 -14.82
CA LYS A 12 -23.02 4.64 -15.35
C LYS A 12 -23.09 4.76 -15.78
N ARG A 13 -23.20 4.58 -15.95
CA ARG A 13 -23.23 4.75 -16.86
C ARG A 13 -22.84 4.59 -17.53
N ASN A 14 -23.12 4.28 -17.78
CA ASN A 14 -22.80 4.15 -18.88
C ASN A 14 -22.74 3.84 -19.29
N ASP A 15 -22.80 3.34 -18.85
CA ASP A 15 -22.69 2.99 -19.67
C ASP A 15 -22.40 2.82 -20.10
N GLY A 16 -22.37 2.59 -20.05
CA GLY A 16 -22.01 2.31 -20.74
C GLY A 16 -21.43 2.28 -21.13
N VAL A 17 -21.46 2.14 -21.39
CA VAL A 17 -20.84 2.05 -22.03
C VAL A 17 -20.40 2.04 -22.25
N ILE A 18 -20.38 1.86 -22.45
CA ILE A 18 -19.78 1.68 -22.76
C ILE A 18 -19.35 1.46 -23.08
N GLY A 19 -19.16 1.27 -23.29
CA GLY A 19 -18.50 0.79 -23.55
C GLY A 19 -17.92 0.60 -23.74
N ARG A 20 -17.94 0.47 -24.28
CA ARG A 20 -17.17 0.15 -24.28
C ARG A 20 -16.46 -0.13 -24.33
N LYS A 21 -16.46 -0.26 -24.73
CA LYS A 21 -15.61 -0.55 -24.53
C LYS A 21 -14.85 -1.22 -24.52
N THR A 22 -14.71 -1.26 -25.24
CA THR A 22 -13.99 -2.13 -25.09
C THR A 22 -13.41 -2.28 -23.98
N ARG A 23 -13.51 -2.88 -23.75
CA ARG A 23 -12.94 -3.06 -22.72
C ARG A 23 -11.71 -3.61 -22.85
N LYS A 24 -10.80 -3.10 -22.47
CA LYS A 24 -9.62 -3.73 -22.51
C LYS A 24 -9.67 -4.85 -21.60
N SER A 25 -8.95 -5.85 -21.82
CA SER A 25 -8.92 -7.00 -20.96
C SER A 25 -8.42 -6.62 -19.59
N LYS A 26 -9.01 -7.26 -18.59
CA LYS A 26 -8.56 -7.05 -17.22
C LYS A 26 -7.21 -7.71 -17.02
N LYS A 27 -6.37 -7.09 -16.21
CA LYS A 27 -5.14 -7.72 -15.77
C LYS A 27 -5.49 -8.80 -14.75
N ALA A 28 -4.70 -9.85 -14.72
CA ALA A 28 -4.86 -10.90 -13.73
C ALA A 28 -4.56 -10.35 -12.34
N GLU A 29 -5.07 -11.03 -11.33
CA GLU A 29 -4.80 -10.66 -9.96
C GLU A 29 -3.31 -10.75 -9.68
N PHE A 30 -2.88 -10.12 -8.57
CA PHE A 30 -1.49 -10.13 -8.16
C PHE A 30 -0.99 -11.59 -8.03
N PRO A 31 0.16 -11.92 -8.63
CA PRO A 31 0.67 -13.30 -8.61
C PRO A 31 1.34 -13.61 -7.27
N VAL A 32 0.55 -14.07 -6.31
CA VAL A 32 1.03 -14.32 -4.96
C VAL A 32 2.22 -15.28 -4.94
N GLU A 33 2.25 -16.22 -5.88
CA GLU A 33 3.35 -17.20 -5.98
C GLU A 33 4.70 -16.52 -6.19
N ALA A 34 4.72 -15.35 -6.81
CA ALA A 34 5.97 -14.63 -7.03
C ALA A 34 6.62 -14.19 -5.73
N LEU A 35 5.85 -14.14 -4.63
CA LEU A 35 6.37 -13.71 -3.35
C LEU A 35 7.14 -14.80 -2.61
N GLU A 36 7.10 -16.03 -3.10
CA GLU A 36 7.87 -17.11 -2.49
C GLU A 36 9.36 -16.84 -2.57
N SER A 37 9.77 -16.01 -3.52
CA SER A 37 11.17 -15.64 -3.67
C SER A 37 11.53 -14.35 -2.94
N PHE A 38 10.58 -13.78 -2.20
CA PHE A 38 10.88 -12.55 -1.45
C PHE A 38 11.95 -12.82 -0.40
N VAL A 39 12.99 -11.98 -0.39
CA VAL A 39 14.08 -12.08 0.57
C VAL A 39 14.30 -10.72 1.18
N TYR A 40 14.26 -10.66 2.50
CA TYR A 40 14.56 -9.42 3.20
C TYR A 40 16.00 -8.99 2.89
N GLN A 41 16.18 -7.73 2.58
CA GLN A 41 17.48 -7.15 2.28
C GLN A 41 17.91 -6.16 3.36
N GLU A 42 17.02 -5.24 3.69
CA GLU A 42 17.29 -4.19 4.66
C GLU A 42 15.98 -3.55 5.09
N ASP A 43 16.02 -2.84 6.21
CA ASP A 43 14.86 -2.05 6.65
C ASP A 43 14.63 -0.95 5.62
N LYS A 44 13.36 -0.70 5.27
CA LYS A 44 13.08 0.28 4.22
C LYS A 44 11.69 0.88 4.38
N PRO A 45 11.48 2.08 3.80
CA PRO A 45 10.15 2.70 3.80
C PRO A 45 9.19 1.94 2.88
N ILE A 46 7.91 2.27 3.01
CA ILE A 46 6.86 1.56 2.27
C ILE A 46 7.05 1.61 0.76
N THR A 47 7.47 2.75 0.22
CA THR A 47 7.63 2.88 -1.23
C THR A 47 8.69 1.93 -1.76
N ARG A 48 9.80 1.78 -1.01
CA ARG A 48 10.86 0.85 -1.42
C ARG A 48 10.42 -0.59 -1.26
N LEU A 49 9.65 -0.90 -0.21
CA LEU A 49 9.13 -2.25 -0.03
C LEU A 49 8.20 -2.63 -1.18
N VAL A 50 7.32 -1.70 -1.57
CA VAL A 50 6.41 -1.94 -2.68
C VAL A 50 7.18 -2.15 -3.98
N GLU A 51 8.25 -1.38 -4.21
CA GLU A 51 9.09 -1.58 -5.38
C GLU A 51 9.69 -2.99 -5.40
N GLN A 52 10.17 -3.44 -4.24
CA GLN A 52 10.75 -4.78 -4.15
C GLN A 52 9.69 -5.87 -4.40
N ILE A 53 8.51 -5.72 -3.81
CA ILE A 53 7.43 -6.70 -3.98
C ILE A 53 7.01 -6.77 -5.44
N ASN A 54 6.95 -5.64 -6.13
CA ASN A 54 6.50 -5.60 -7.51
C ASN A 54 7.61 -5.89 -8.53
N MET A 55 8.86 -6.01 -8.06
CA MET A 55 9.98 -6.27 -8.96
C MET A 55 9.77 -7.60 -9.67
N GLY A 56 9.91 -7.58 -10.98
CA GLY A 56 9.75 -8.80 -11.76
C GLY A 56 8.30 -9.13 -12.13
N ILE A 57 7.34 -8.34 -11.66
CA ILE A 57 5.95 -8.54 -12.02
C ILE A 57 5.68 -7.89 -13.37
N ASP A 58 5.15 -8.67 -14.30
CA ASP A 58 4.78 -8.17 -15.62
C ASP A 58 3.51 -7.33 -15.50
N GLU A 59 3.65 -6.03 -15.51
CA GLU A 59 2.51 -5.13 -15.29
C GLU A 59 1.53 -5.12 -16.45
N ASN A 60 1.89 -5.75 -17.57
CA ASN A 60 0.94 -5.90 -18.67
C ASN A 60 0.00 -7.08 -18.46
N ARG A 61 0.37 -8.02 -17.59
CA ARG A 61 -0.39 -9.23 -17.32
C ARG A 61 -1.01 -9.27 -15.94
N PHE A 62 -0.35 -8.65 -14.95
CA PHE A 62 -0.75 -8.74 -13.55
C PHE A 62 -0.91 -7.36 -12.95
N GLN A 63 -1.75 -7.28 -11.94
CA GLN A 63 -1.90 -6.07 -11.17
C GLN A 63 -0.76 -6.00 -10.17
N LYS A 64 -0.22 -4.79 -9.99
CA LYS A 64 0.79 -4.55 -8.96
C LYS A 64 0.10 -4.10 -7.69
N ILE A 65 0.74 -4.35 -6.55
CA ILE A 65 0.24 -3.84 -5.29
C ILE A 65 0.66 -2.37 -5.15
N LYS A 66 -0.18 -1.57 -4.50
CA LYS A 66 0.11 -0.16 -4.26
C LYS A 66 0.41 0.04 -2.80
N TYR A 67 1.29 1.01 -2.51
CA TYR A 67 1.66 1.28 -1.11
C TYR A 67 0.43 1.64 -0.26
N LYS A 68 -0.56 2.29 -0.87
CA LYS A 68 -1.77 2.67 -0.15
C LYS A 68 -2.54 1.45 0.34
N ASN A 69 -2.55 0.38 -0.45
CA ASN A 69 -3.22 -0.86 -0.02
C ASN A 69 -2.62 -1.39 1.27
N ILE A 70 -1.29 -1.38 1.34
CA ILE A 70 -0.59 -1.86 2.53
C ILE A 70 -0.85 -0.93 3.72
N GLN A 71 -0.74 0.37 3.50
CA GLN A 71 -0.95 1.33 4.58
C GLN A 71 -2.38 1.26 5.13
N ASP A 72 -3.37 1.17 4.26
CA ASP A 72 -4.76 1.09 4.70
C ASP A 72 -4.99 -0.19 5.50
N TRP A 73 -4.40 -1.31 5.07
CA TRP A 73 -4.53 -2.58 5.78
C TRP A 73 -3.87 -2.51 7.16
N LEU A 74 -2.69 -1.90 7.23
CA LEU A 74 -1.99 -1.74 8.51
C LEU A 74 -2.77 -0.85 9.46
N LYS A 75 -3.41 0.21 8.94
CA LYS A 75 -4.27 1.06 9.76
C LYS A 75 -5.50 0.30 10.24
N LEU A 76 -6.12 -0.46 9.36
CA LEU A 76 -7.29 -1.25 9.69
C LEU A 76 -7.01 -2.22 10.84
N ASN A 77 -5.82 -2.80 10.86
CA ASN A 77 -5.44 -3.78 11.86
C ASN A 77 -4.68 -3.19 13.04
N GLY A 78 -4.56 -1.87 13.10
CA GLY A 78 -4.01 -1.18 14.27
C GLY A 78 -2.51 -1.16 14.39
N TYR A 79 -1.78 -1.35 13.28
CA TYR A 79 -0.31 -1.33 13.30
C TYR A 79 0.26 0.06 13.09
N ILE A 80 -0.43 0.91 12.34
CA ILE A 80 -0.01 2.30 12.14
C ILE A 80 -1.21 3.22 12.34
N GLU A 81 -0.91 4.48 12.59
CA GLU A 81 -1.93 5.52 12.79
C GLU A 81 -1.40 6.83 12.24
N GLU A 82 -2.30 7.75 11.93
CA GLU A 82 -1.91 9.09 11.58
C GLU A 82 -1.75 9.90 12.86
N ARG A 83 -0.62 10.59 12.98
CA ARG A 83 -0.34 11.42 14.15
C ARG A 83 0.06 12.80 13.69
N LEU A 84 -0.55 13.83 14.30
CA LEU A 84 -0.22 15.21 14.01
C LEU A 84 1.12 15.57 14.68
N PHE A 85 2.04 16.11 13.90
CA PHE A 85 3.29 16.63 14.41
C PHE A 85 3.23 18.15 14.31
N GLU A 86 3.05 18.81 15.45
CA GLU A 86 2.85 20.27 15.46
C GLU A 86 4.03 21.00 14.84
N GLN A 87 5.24 20.49 15.06
CA GLN A 87 6.43 21.14 14.50
C GLN A 87 6.44 21.15 12.98
N PHE A 88 5.70 20.24 12.33
CA PHE A 88 5.60 20.20 10.88
C PHE A 88 4.27 20.74 10.37
N GLY A 89 3.29 20.90 11.25
CA GLY A 89 1.97 21.36 10.88
C GLY A 89 1.17 20.35 10.04
N ARG A 90 1.51 19.06 10.14
CA ARG A 90 0.82 18.03 9.36
C ARG A 90 0.90 16.68 10.05
N ALA A 91 0.06 15.76 9.59
CA ALA A 91 0.04 14.40 10.12
C ALA A 91 0.89 13.48 9.27
N PHE A 92 1.48 12.48 9.91
CA PHE A 92 2.25 11.43 9.25
C PHE A 92 1.83 10.09 9.81
N ASN A 93 2.01 9.03 9.01
CA ASN A 93 1.80 7.67 9.49
C ASN A 93 2.96 7.27 10.38
N VAL A 94 2.64 6.77 11.56
CA VAL A 94 3.63 6.28 12.52
C VAL A 94 3.12 4.97 13.12
N PRO A 95 4.02 4.12 13.64
CA PRO A 95 3.57 2.88 14.26
C PRO A 95 2.84 3.12 15.57
N THR A 96 1.85 2.27 15.83
CA THR A 96 1.27 2.14 17.15
C THR A 96 2.20 1.25 17.98
N GLU A 97 1.84 1.02 19.24
CA GLU A 97 2.60 0.08 20.06
C GLU A 97 2.61 -1.31 19.39
N LYS A 98 1.48 -1.73 18.84
CA LYS A 98 1.37 -2.99 18.13
C LYS A 98 2.34 -3.03 16.94
N GLY A 99 2.42 -1.92 16.21
CA GLY A 99 3.32 -1.81 15.07
C GLY A 99 4.79 -1.85 15.49
N GLU A 100 5.12 -1.18 16.58
CA GLU A 100 6.48 -1.20 17.09
C GLU A 100 6.92 -2.61 17.44
N ARG A 101 6.03 -3.40 18.04
CA ARG A 101 6.34 -4.79 18.38
C ARG A 101 6.55 -5.64 17.13
N LEU A 102 5.93 -5.26 16.02
CA LEU A 102 6.12 -5.95 14.75
C LEU A 102 7.42 -5.56 14.06
N GLY A 103 8.03 -4.45 14.48
CA GLY A 103 9.27 -3.98 13.88
C GLY A 103 9.10 -2.79 12.95
N ILE A 104 8.06 -2.01 13.18
CA ILE A 104 7.84 -0.77 12.44
C ILE A 104 8.31 0.39 13.33
N ARG A 105 9.05 1.32 12.74
CA ARG A 105 9.50 2.51 13.44
C ARG A 105 9.38 3.71 12.52
N TYR A 106 9.67 4.89 13.00
CA TYR A 106 9.71 6.06 12.14
C TYR A 106 10.98 6.84 12.39
N GLU A 107 11.38 7.60 11.37
CA GLU A 107 12.58 8.43 11.40
C GLU A 107 12.26 9.79 10.83
N MET A 108 13.00 10.80 11.31
CA MET A 108 12.94 12.11 10.69
C MET A 108 14.02 12.20 9.64
N ARG A 109 13.66 12.66 8.45
CA ARG A 109 14.60 12.83 7.33
C ARG A 109 14.43 14.20 6.73
N LYS A 110 15.40 14.60 5.92
CA LYS A 110 15.34 15.85 5.17
C LYS A 110 15.25 15.54 3.68
N ASN A 111 14.40 16.30 2.98
CA ASN A 111 14.34 16.16 1.54
C ASN A 111 15.39 17.07 0.87
N MET A 112 15.40 17.09 -0.47
CA MET A 112 16.40 17.88 -1.21
C MET A 112 16.29 19.38 -0.97
N ARG A 113 15.14 19.85 -0.47
CA ARG A 113 14.94 21.26 -0.14
C ARG A 113 15.24 21.55 1.32
N ASP A 114 15.87 20.62 2.02
CA ASP A 114 16.23 20.74 3.44
C ASP A 114 15.00 20.87 4.34
N ILE A 115 13.87 20.27 3.93
CA ILE A 115 12.64 20.27 4.71
C ILE A 115 12.52 18.93 5.43
N ASP A 116 12.28 19.01 6.74
CA ASP A 116 12.12 17.82 7.57
C ASP A 116 10.80 17.11 7.27
N TYR A 117 10.81 15.79 7.29
CA TYR A 117 9.61 14.99 7.17
C TYR A 117 9.78 13.68 7.95
N ILE A 118 8.66 13.04 8.25
CA ILE A 118 8.66 11.77 8.99
C ILE A 118 8.42 10.65 7.98
N VAL A 119 9.23 9.60 8.08
CA VAL A 119 9.06 8.41 7.24
C VAL A 119 8.96 7.18 8.13
N THR A 120 8.02 6.30 7.81
CA THR A 120 7.84 5.04 8.52
C THR A 120 8.73 3.98 7.89
N ILE A 121 9.46 3.26 8.71
CA ILE A 121 10.45 2.26 8.29
C ILE A 121 9.99 0.89 8.75
N TYR A 122 10.05 -0.09 7.85
CA TYR A 122 9.60 -1.45 8.09
C TYR A 122 10.79 -2.37 8.21
N GLY A 123 10.94 -3.02 9.37
CA GLY A 123 12.00 -3.97 9.61
C GLY A 123 11.67 -5.34 9.05
N LYS A 124 12.56 -6.30 9.32
CA LYS A 124 12.45 -7.64 8.74
C LYS A 124 11.12 -8.32 9.07
N ASN A 125 10.75 -8.35 10.35
CA ASN A 125 9.52 -9.03 10.75
C ASN A 125 8.30 -8.36 10.14
N ALA A 126 8.30 -7.03 10.07
CA ALA A 126 7.19 -6.30 9.48
C ALA A 126 7.08 -6.59 7.98
N GLN A 127 8.20 -6.60 7.27
CA GLN A 127 8.20 -6.88 5.85
C GLN A 127 7.70 -8.29 5.56
N GLU A 128 8.19 -9.26 6.33
CA GLU A 128 7.79 -10.65 6.14
C GLU A 128 6.31 -10.85 6.47
N TYR A 129 5.82 -10.18 7.49
CA TYR A 129 4.41 -10.25 7.85
C TYR A 129 3.52 -9.65 6.75
N ILE A 130 3.93 -8.53 6.19
CA ILE A 130 3.20 -7.89 5.09
C ILE A 130 3.14 -8.82 3.88
N VAL A 131 4.28 -9.40 3.50
CA VAL A 131 4.33 -10.30 2.35
C VAL A 131 3.48 -11.55 2.59
N LYS A 132 3.50 -12.07 3.80
CA LYS A 132 2.70 -13.24 4.15
C LYS A 132 1.20 -12.98 4.04
N ASN A 133 0.77 -11.74 4.26
CA ASN A 133 -0.64 -11.38 4.27
C ASN A 133 -1.07 -10.62 3.01
N ILE A 134 -0.29 -10.71 1.93
CA ILE A 134 -0.54 -9.90 0.75
C ILE A 134 -1.93 -10.14 0.15
N GLU A 135 -2.44 -11.37 0.19
CA GLU A 135 -3.77 -11.65 -0.31
C GLU A 135 -4.84 -10.92 0.49
N LYS A 136 -4.71 -10.92 1.81
CA LYS A 136 -5.65 -10.19 2.66
C LYS A 136 -5.57 -8.69 2.44
N ILE A 137 -4.36 -8.19 2.22
CA ILE A 137 -4.14 -6.78 1.94
C ILE A 137 -4.86 -6.38 0.66
N ILE A 138 -4.71 -7.17 -0.40
CA ILE A 138 -5.34 -6.89 -1.67
C ILE A 138 -6.86 -6.93 -1.54
N MET A 139 -7.39 -7.86 -0.77
CA MET A 139 -8.84 -8.02 -0.62
C MET A 139 -9.42 -7.12 0.46
N GLY A 140 -8.57 -6.42 1.22
CA GLY A 140 -9.04 -5.54 2.28
C GLY A 140 -9.60 -6.28 3.48
N GLU A 141 -9.17 -7.52 3.69
CA GLU A 141 -9.65 -8.35 4.80
C GLU A 141 -8.80 -8.13 6.03
N VAL A 142 -9.44 -8.21 7.21
CA VAL A 142 -8.70 -8.09 8.47
C VAL A 142 -7.79 -9.29 8.66
N GLU A 143 -6.76 -9.12 9.48
CA GLU A 143 -5.87 -10.24 9.82
C GLU A 143 -6.61 -11.28 10.68
N ASP A 144 -6.08 -12.48 10.69
CA ASP A 144 -6.64 -13.57 11.50
C ASP A 144 -6.48 -13.31 13.00
#